data_72e67f8cb2909cee11355f1592a06d07
#
_entry.id   72e67f8cb2909cee11355f1592a06d07
#
_cell.length_a   1.000
_cell.length_b   1.000
_cell.length_c   1.000
_cell.angle_alpha   90.00
_cell.angle_beta   90.00
_cell.angle_gamma   90.00
#
_symmetry.space_group_name_H-M   'P 1'
#
loop_
_entity.id
_entity.type
_entity.pdbx_description
1 polymer ?
#
loop_
_entity_poly.entity_id
_entity_poly.type
_entity_poly.pdbx_seq_one_letter_code
_entity_poly.pdbx_strand_id
1 'polypeptide(L)'
;MLAVEINDTGLLLARTGTDGVPVVAGEESPGFALLHEGRVHVGAEAARRHRVAPLHAQNRFWQALGLDPLPWSTRGFATTADLAHAHLAAVLEPGVRAGDRELLLAVPSGYTREQLGLLVGIASECGVVVRGLVDAGLAAASTVAPSPWMLHLDLQLHQAAATLLETTRADGTLRRTRYELLPGAGQLAFRQAVAAAIATTFVRETRFDPLHQAATEQRLHDLLPAWLQALASADETAAEIEFGATAYHIDLSRAQVVDAVEALTTEVLRLVQSTRPPGALMHLCFSPRIAAIPGLVARLTSLRDCVMVELAPGAAATGALQSAAAIVRSADAITLVHRLPVAGAAVADDTARPPAAVPAEAIPTHVLFNGRAWPISATPLTLGWSVGAGVRALTLPAGIAGVSRSHCTLECRDGQSVVSDHSTYGTFVNDERVGGHVALKVGDVLRLGAPGVALELIRVLPDHGAS
;
A
#
# COMPACT_ATOMS: atom_id res chain seq x y z
N MET A 1 5.84 9.87 -22.00
CA MET A 1 5.21 9.92 -20.66
C MET A 1 5.88 8.92 -19.74
N LEU A 2 6.17 9.30 -18.51
CA LEU A 2 6.76 8.48 -17.46
C LEU A 2 5.71 8.04 -16.44
N ALA A 3 5.94 6.92 -15.76
CA ALA A 3 5.25 6.57 -14.52
C ALA A 3 6.25 6.08 -13.48
N VAL A 4 6.04 6.44 -12.22
CA VAL A 4 6.85 5.96 -11.10
C VAL A 4 5.95 5.22 -10.11
N GLU A 5 6.34 4.00 -9.78
CA GLU A 5 5.84 3.27 -8.62
C GLU A 5 6.57 3.78 -7.39
N ILE A 6 5.83 4.38 -6.46
CA ILE A 6 6.35 4.83 -5.17
C ILE A 6 6.16 3.70 -4.15
N ASN A 7 7.28 3.17 -3.70
CA ASN A 7 7.33 2.24 -2.58
C ASN A 7 8.57 2.59 -1.73
N ASP A 8 8.50 2.45 -0.41
CA ASP A 8 9.65 2.74 0.46
C ASP A 8 10.77 1.69 0.37
N THR A 9 10.51 0.50 -0.19
CA THR A 9 11.58 -0.45 -0.59
C THR A 9 12.42 0.12 -1.72
N GLY A 10 11.80 0.81 -2.67
CA GLY A 10 12.45 1.43 -3.80
C GLY A 10 11.46 2.00 -4.82
N LEU A 11 11.98 2.80 -5.71
CA LEU A 11 11.24 3.38 -6.81
C LEU A 11 11.48 2.60 -8.10
N LEU A 12 10.41 2.33 -8.85
CA LEU A 12 10.47 1.75 -10.18
C LEU A 12 9.91 2.73 -11.20
N LEU A 13 10.72 3.03 -12.22
CA LEU A 13 10.34 3.89 -13.33
C LEU A 13 9.85 3.04 -14.50
N ALA A 14 8.73 3.40 -15.11
CA ALA A 14 8.29 2.90 -16.39
C ALA A 14 8.11 4.06 -17.38
N ARG A 15 8.21 3.78 -18.66
CA ARG A 15 7.94 4.72 -19.75
C ARG A 15 7.14 4.07 -20.86
N THR A 16 6.43 4.86 -21.63
CA THR A 16 5.80 4.38 -22.86
C THR A 16 6.88 4.11 -23.89
N GLY A 17 6.96 2.87 -24.38
CA GLY A 17 7.86 2.46 -25.45
C GLY A 17 7.50 3.08 -26.80
N THR A 18 8.35 2.88 -27.80
CA THR A 18 8.15 3.37 -29.17
C THR A 18 6.94 2.75 -29.87
N ASP A 19 6.54 1.57 -29.43
CA ASP A 19 5.36 0.82 -29.87
C ASP A 19 4.07 1.14 -29.07
N GLY A 20 4.18 2.09 -28.13
CA GLY A 20 3.08 2.45 -27.23
C GLY A 20 2.92 1.53 -26.03
N VAL A 21 3.72 0.47 -25.91
CA VAL A 21 3.66 -0.47 -24.78
C VAL A 21 4.51 0.05 -23.63
N PRO A 22 4.00 0.03 -22.37
CA PRO A 22 4.79 0.40 -21.21
C PRO A 22 5.96 -0.55 -20.96
N VAL A 23 7.13 0.00 -20.68
CA VAL A 23 8.37 -0.74 -20.39
C VAL A 23 8.98 -0.19 -19.09
N VAL A 24 9.35 -1.07 -18.18
CA VAL A 24 10.14 -0.72 -16.99
C VAL A 24 11.53 -0.27 -17.41
N ALA A 25 11.96 0.88 -16.91
CA ALA A 25 13.23 1.50 -17.25
C ALA A 25 14.22 1.36 -16.10
N GLY A 26 15.14 0.40 -16.22
CA GLY A 26 16.16 0.13 -15.21
C GLY A 26 15.70 -0.77 -14.07
N GLU A 27 16.52 -0.81 -13.02
CA GLU A 27 16.27 -1.57 -11.81
C GLU A 27 15.54 -0.73 -10.75
N GLU A 28 14.98 -1.41 -9.74
CA GLU A 28 14.41 -0.75 -8.57
C GLU A 28 15.49 0.04 -7.83
N SER A 29 15.27 1.36 -7.67
CA SER A 29 16.17 2.22 -6.89
C SER A 29 15.79 2.13 -5.42
N PRO A 30 16.63 1.55 -4.53
CA PRO A 30 16.28 1.30 -3.13
C PRO A 30 15.95 2.57 -2.34
N GLY A 31 14.97 2.51 -1.43
CA GLY A 31 14.50 3.63 -0.61
C GLY A 31 15.45 4.00 0.53
N PHE A 32 16.75 4.17 0.24
CA PHE A 32 17.78 4.51 1.21
C PHE A 32 18.43 5.85 0.87
N ALA A 33 18.77 6.59 1.92
CA ALA A 33 19.60 7.79 1.85
C ALA A 33 20.70 7.71 2.91
N LEU A 34 21.88 8.25 2.59
CA LEU A 34 23.07 8.25 3.46
C LEU A 34 23.83 9.56 3.34
N LEU A 35 24.07 10.23 4.46
CA LEU A 35 25.03 11.31 4.54
C LEU A 35 26.45 10.74 4.75
N HIS A 36 27.31 10.90 3.75
CA HIS A 36 28.69 10.44 3.80
C HIS A 36 29.60 11.51 3.20
N GLU A 37 30.68 11.84 3.91
CA GLU A 37 31.66 12.87 3.49
C GLU A 37 31.03 14.22 3.09
N GLY A 38 29.99 14.65 3.83
CA GLY A 38 29.30 15.92 3.59
C GLY A 38 28.37 15.91 2.35
N ARG A 39 28.14 14.75 1.72
CA ARG A 39 27.23 14.56 0.59
C ARG A 39 26.13 13.58 0.95
N VAL A 40 24.95 13.81 0.38
CA VAL A 40 23.84 12.87 0.50
C VAL A 40 23.83 11.96 -0.74
N HIS A 41 23.91 10.66 -0.49
CA HIS A 41 23.76 9.61 -1.46
C HIS A 41 22.36 9.01 -1.31
N VAL A 42 21.73 8.56 -2.42
CA VAL A 42 20.40 7.94 -2.43
C VAL A 42 20.42 6.65 -3.24
N GLY A 43 19.40 5.83 -3.07
CA GLY A 43 19.22 4.62 -3.86
C GLY A 43 20.26 3.53 -3.54
N ALA A 44 20.75 2.85 -4.58
CA ALA A 44 21.66 1.71 -4.46
C ALA A 44 22.98 2.04 -3.77
N GLU A 45 23.52 3.23 -3.97
CA GLU A 45 24.78 3.65 -3.30
C GLU A 45 24.59 3.78 -1.79
N ALA A 46 23.49 4.40 -1.34
CA ALA A 46 23.15 4.48 0.07
C ALA A 46 22.87 3.09 0.67
N ALA A 47 22.15 2.23 -0.03
CA ALA A 47 21.81 0.88 0.42
C ALA A 47 23.06 0.01 0.65
N ARG A 48 24.11 0.15 -0.17
CA ARG A 48 25.37 -0.59 -0.01
C ARG A 48 26.21 -0.18 1.21
N ARG A 49 25.92 0.95 1.83
CA ARG A 49 26.76 1.53 2.91
C ARG A 49 25.99 1.86 4.19
N HIS A 50 24.66 1.72 4.20
CA HIS A 50 23.82 2.21 5.31
C HIS A 50 24.16 1.55 6.66
N ARG A 51 24.62 0.29 6.67
CA ARG A 51 24.98 -0.44 7.89
C ARG A 51 26.34 -0.03 8.43
N VAL A 52 27.25 0.44 7.57
CA VAL A 52 28.56 0.94 7.99
C VAL A 52 28.45 2.31 8.67
N ALA A 53 27.44 3.10 8.34
CA ALA A 53 27.20 4.42 8.92
C ALA A 53 25.74 4.62 9.35
N PRO A 54 25.19 3.80 10.27
CA PRO A 54 23.77 3.75 10.58
C PRO A 54 23.22 5.08 11.16
N LEU A 55 24.03 5.85 11.88
CA LEU A 55 23.62 7.15 12.43
C LEU A 55 23.36 8.21 11.36
N HIS A 56 23.90 8.03 10.17
CA HIS A 56 23.77 8.94 9.03
C HIS A 56 22.90 8.38 7.92
N ALA A 57 22.36 7.17 8.12
CA ALA A 57 21.46 6.52 7.17
C ALA A 57 19.98 6.87 7.45
N GLN A 58 19.18 6.94 6.40
CA GLN A 58 17.74 7.16 6.47
C GLN A 58 17.04 6.27 5.43
N ASN A 59 15.97 5.58 5.86
CA ASN A 59 15.20 4.68 5.01
C ASN A 59 13.67 4.75 5.27
N ARG A 60 13.23 5.75 6.04
CA ARG A 60 11.80 5.99 6.32
C ARG A 60 11.25 7.23 5.61
N PHE A 61 12.06 7.92 4.82
CA PHE A 61 11.70 9.21 4.24
C PHE A 61 10.53 9.09 3.23
N TRP A 62 10.33 7.93 2.59
CA TRP A 62 9.13 7.69 1.78
C TRP A 62 7.91 7.35 2.64
N GLN A 63 8.06 6.52 3.67
CA GLN A 63 6.98 6.19 4.60
C GLN A 63 6.51 7.41 5.40
N ALA A 64 7.48 8.18 5.89
CA ALA A 64 7.28 9.39 6.70
C ALA A 64 7.50 10.67 5.87
N LEU A 65 7.04 10.68 4.60
CA LEU A 65 7.18 11.83 3.72
C LEU A 65 6.54 13.07 4.36
N GLY A 66 7.35 14.09 4.64
CA GLY A 66 6.91 15.26 5.38
C GLY A 66 8.00 16.32 5.48
N LEU A 67 7.71 17.38 6.25
CA LEU A 67 8.64 18.46 6.54
C LEU A 67 9.29 18.33 7.93
N ASP A 68 9.15 17.18 8.57
CA ASP A 68 9.79 16.91 9.84
C ASP A 68 11.31 16.91 9.69
N PRO A 69 12.05 17.47 10.66
CA PRO A 69 13.49 17.57 10.58
C PRO A 69 14.15 16.19 10.65
N LEU A 70 15.21 16.03 9.88
CA LEU A 70 16.05 14.84 9.94
C LEU A 70 16.85 14.83 11.26
N PRO A 71 17.25 13.64 11.78
CA PRO A 71 18.14 13.54 12.96
C PRO A 71 19.52 14.13 12.70
N TRP A 72 19.89 14.34 11.46
CA TRP A 72 21.07 15.05 11.00
C TRP A 72 20.68 16.02 9.89
N SER A 73 21.42 17.08 9.74
CA SER A 73 21.18 18.05 8.66
C SER A 73 22.49 18.44 7.99
N THR A 74 22.41 18.75 6.70
CA THR A 74 23.50 19.32 5.92
C THR A 74 22.89 20.31 4.92
N ARG A 75 23.73 21.08 4.23
CA ARG A 75 23.25 22.10 3.29
C ARG A 75 22.35 21.48 2.22
N GLY A 76 21.11 21.94 2.16
CA GLY A 76 20.09 21.48 1.19
C GLY A 76 19.33 20.20 1.60
N PHE A 77 19.58 19.65 2.82
CA PHE A 77 18.89 18.47 3.33
C PHE A 77 18.57 18.67 4.80
N ALA A 78 17.35 19.02 5.11
CA ALA A 78 16.86 19.27 6.46
C ALA A 78 15.67 18.36 6.83
N THR A 79 14.92 17.89 5.85
CA THR A 79 13.66 17.18 6.02
C THR A 79 13.62 15.87 5.22
N THR A 80 12.63 15.02 5.51
CA THR A 80 12.40 13.80 4.71
C THR A 80 11.98 14.12 3.28
N ALA A 81 11.34 15.27 3.04
CA ALA A 81 11.00 15.73 1.70
C ALA A 81 12.24 16.02 0.84
N ASP A 82 13.31 16.58 1.42
CA ASP A 82 14.55 16.84 0.70
C ASP A 82 15.21 15.54 0.22
N LEU A 83 15.16 14.49 1.05
CA LEU A 83 15.65 13.15 0.67
C LEU A 83 14.81 12.52 -0.43
N ALA A 84 13.48 12.65 -0.32
CA ALA A 84 12.55 12.16 -1.33
C ALA A 84 12.74 12.89 -2.67
N HIS A 85 12.97 14.22 -2.65
CA HIS A 85 13.31 14.99 -3.83
C HIS A 85 14.60 14.49 -4.49
N ALA A 86 15.68 14.34 -3.74
CA ALA A 86 16.95 13.86 -4.28
C ALA A 86 16.82 12.47 -4.89
N HIS A 87 16.07 11.57 -4.24
CA HIS A 87 15.86 10.21 -4.73
C HIS A 87 14.99 10.19 -6.00
N LEU A 88 13.87 10.92 -6.00
CA LEU A 88 12.99 11.00 -7.16
C LEU A 88 13.70 11.66 -8.35
N ALA A 89 14.47 12.72 -8.12
CA ALA A 89 15.26 13.38 -9.15
C ALA A 89 16.27 12.43 -9.81
N ALA A 90 16.98 11.61 -9.00
CA ALA A 90 17.91 10.61 -9.52
C ALA A 90 17.22 9.54 -10.37
N VAL A 91 16.02 9.08 -9.97
CA VAL A 91 15.24 8.10 -10.73
C VAL A 91 14.68 8.68 -12.02
N LEU A 92 14.25 9.94 -12.01
CA LEU A 92 13.67 10.61 -13.18
C LEU A 92 14.72 11.13 -14.18
N GLU A 93 15.96 11.33 -13.75
CA GLU A 93 17.03 11.96 -14.56
C GLU A 93 17.15 11.39 -15.97
N PRO A 94 17.17 10.06 -16.22
CA PRO A 94 17.28 9.51 -17.57
C PRO A 94 16.09 9.89 -18.46
N GLY A 95 14.87 9.86 -17.95
CA GLY A 95 13.67 10.25 -18.69
C GLY A 95 13.62 11.74 -18.99
N VAL A 96 13.95 12.58 -17.99
CA VAL A 96 14.02 14.05 -18.15
C VAL A 96 15.08 14.44 -19.19
N ARG A 97 16.24 13.79 -19.18
CA ARG A 97 17.27 13.99 -20.21
C ARG A 97 16.80 13.58 -21.61
N ALA A 98 15.96 12.55 -21.69
CA ALA A 98 15.35 12.11 -22.95
C ALA A 98 14.22 13.02 -23.44
N GLY A 99 13.83 14.05 -22.66
CA GLY A 99 12.82 15.02 -23.01
C GLY A 99 11.42 14.73 -22.44
N ASP A 100 11.25 13.66 -21.64
CA ASP A 100 9.99 13.40 -20.96
C ASP A 100 9.70 14.48 -19.91
N ARG A 101 8.46 14.99 -19.89
CA ARG A 101 8.02 16.03 -18.94
C ARG A 101 6.72 15.69 -18.24
N GLU A 102 6.05 14.62 -18.60
CA GLU A 102 4.78 14.22 -18.02
C GLU A 102 4.96 12.95 -17.19
N LEU A 103 4.41 12.96 -15.98
CA LEU A 103 4.56 11.92 -14.97
C LEU A 103 3.20 11.45 -14.43
N LEU A 104 3.01 10.15 -14.36
CA LEU A 104 2.01 9.49 -13.52
C LEU A 104 2.68 8.92 -12.27
N LEU A 105 1.99 8.98 -11.14
CA LEU A 105 2.49 8.44 -9.87
C LEU A 105 1.55 7.32 -9.37
N ALA A 106 2.07 6.10 -9.28
CA ALA A 106 1.42 5.01 -8.57
C ALA A 106 1.88 5.07 -7.11
N VAL A 107 0.96 5.42 -6.21
CA VAL A 107 1.26 5.77 -4.82
C VAL A 107 0.72 4.75 -3.83
N PRO A 108 1.37 4.55 -2.66
CA PRO A 108 0.87 3.68 -1.61
C PRO A 108 -0.53 4.07 -1.16
N SER A 109 -1.40 3.08 -0.90
CA SER A 109 -2.79 3.28 -0.46
C SER A 109 -2.94 4.11 0.81
N GLY A 110 -1.90 4.14 1.65
CA GLY A 110 -1.91 4.81 2.95
C GLY A 110 -1.42 6.26 2.95
N TYR A 111 -1.06 6.85 1.81
CA TYR A 111 -0.60 8.23 1.76
C TYR A 111 -1.72 9.21 2.10
N THR A 112 -1.42 10.18 2.98
CA THR A 112 -2.33 11.26 3.35
C THR A 112 -2.40 12.32 2.24
N ARG A 113 -3.39 13.22 2.31
CA ARG A 113 -3.49 14.34 1.36
C ARG A 113 -2.27 15.26 1.39
N GLU A 114 -1.71 15.48 2.58
CA GLU A 114 -0.51 16.28 2.80
C GLU A 114 0.69 15.62 2.10
N GLN A 115 0.87 14.32 2.26
CA GLN A 115 1.93 13.56 1.59
C GLN A 115 1.77 13.57 0.06
N LEU A 116 0.54 13.42 -0.44
CA LEU A 116 0.26 13.51 -1.88
C LEU A 116 0.54 14.92 -2.45
N GLY A 117 0.13 15.96 -1.73
CA GLY A 117 0.42 17.34 -2.11
C GLY A 117 1.93 17.63 -2.15
N LEU A 118 2.65 17.17 -1.13
CA LEU A 118 4.10 17.31 -1.06
C LEU A 118 4.80 16.55 -2.19
N LEU A 119 4.36 15.33 -2.49
CA LEU A 119 4.90 14.51 -3.57
C LEU A 119 4.72 15.17 -4.95
N VAL A 120 3.56 15.80 -5.20
CA VAL A 120 3.31 16.57 -6.43
C VAL A 120 4.27 17.77 -6.53
N GLY A 121 4.48 18.49 -5.41
CA GLY A 121 5.46 19.60 -5.34
C GLY A 121 6.89 19.11 -5.62
N ILE A 122 7.31 18.02 -4.99
CA ILE A 122 8.63 17.39 -5.21
C ILE A 122 8.82 17.01 -6.69
N ALA A 123 7.82 16.41 -7.32
CA ALA A 123 7.90 16.06 -8.73
C ALA A 123 8.03 17.29 -9.64
N SER A 124 7.33 18.38 -9.31
CA SER A 124 7.46 19.64 -10.02
C SER A 124 8.89 20.22 -9.94
N GLU A 125 9.52 20.16 -8.78
CA GLU A 125 10.92 20.57 -8.59
C GLU A 125 11.90 19.67 -9.37
N CYS A 126 11.54 18.41 -9.64
CA CYS A 126 12.30 17.52 -10.55
C CYS A 126 12.13 17.87 -12.04
N GLY A 127 11.37 18.92 -12.39
CA GLY A 127 11.18 19.39 -13.77
C GLY A 127 10.18 18.56 -14.58
N VAL A 128 9.24 17.87 -13.93
CA VAL A 128 8.15 17.11 -14.55
C VAL A 128 6.79 17.58 -14.06
N VAL A 129 5.77 17.44 -14.90
CA VAL A 129 4.38 17.75 -14.58
C VAL A 129 3.64 16.47 -14.23
N VAL A 130 3.14 16.37 -13.01
CA VAL A 130 2.28 15.27 -12.60
C VAL A 130 0.92 15.38 -13.30
N ARG A 131 0.57 14.39 -14.09
CA ARG A 131 -0.68 14.31 -14.85
C ARG A 131 -1.78 13.57 -14.10
N GLY A 132 -1.43 12.75 -13.12
CA GLY A 132 -2.37 12.04 -12.29
C GLY A 132 -1.70 11.14 -11.26
N LEU A 133 -2.50 10.77 -10.26
CA LEU A 133 -2.14 9.85 -9.20
C LEU A 133 -3.08 8.64 -9.24
N VAL A 134 -2.55 7.47 -8.99
CA VAL A 134 -3.33 6.23 -8.89
C VAL A 134 -2.85 5.39 -7.70
N ASP A 135 -3.76 4.68 -7.06
CA ASP A 135 -3.41 3.70 -6.05
C ASP A 135 -2.51 2.60 -6.63
N ALA A 136 -1.35 2.34 -6.01
CA ALA A 136 -0.36 1.40 -6.54
C ALA A 136 -0.89 -0.03 -6.63
N GLY A 137 -1.64 -0.49 -5.61
CA GLY A 137 -2.25 -1.83 -5.63
C GLY A 137 -3.31 -1.98 -6.71
N LEU A 138 -4.11 -0.94 -6.92
CA LEU A 138 -5.09 -0.91 -8.02
C LEU A 138 -4.41 -0.92 -9.39
N ALA A 139 -3.40 -0.09 -9.59
CA ALA A 139 -2.65 -0.03 -10.85
C ALA A 139 -1.94 -1.36 -11.14
N ALA A 140 -1.29 -1.95 -10.14
CA ALA A 140 -0.62 -3.24 -10.28
C ALA A 140 -1.59 -4.37 -10.66
N ALA A 141 -2.73 -4.47 -9.96
CA ALA A 141 -3.73 -5.49 -10.23
C ALA A 141 -4.45 -5.30 -11.58
N SER A 142 -4.50 -4.08 -12.12
CA SER A 142 -5.09 -3.82 -13.44
C SER A 142 -4.30 -4.42 -14.61
N THR A 143 -3.05 -4.86 -14.37
CA THR A 143 -2.19 -5.47 -15.41
C THR A 143 -2.51 -6.94 -15.67
N VAL A 144 -3.33 -7.58 -14.85
CA VAL A 144 -3.68 -9.00 -14.95
C VAL A 144 -5.18 -9.19 -15.19
N ALA A 145 -5.56 -10.42 -15.59
CA ALA A 145 -6.95 -10.75 -15.85
C ALA A 145 -7.85 -10.50 -14.61
N PRO A 146 -8.97 -9.79 -14.78
CA PRO A 146 -9.84 -9.43 -13.67
C PRO A 146 -10.53 -10.64 -13.05
N SER A 147 -10.75 -10.54 -11.74
CA SER A 147 -11.59 -11.46 -10.97
C SER A 147 -12.59 -10.64 -10.15
N PRO A 148 -13.75 -11.18 -9.77
CA PRO A 148 -14.71 -10.46 -8.92
C PRO A 148 -14.06 -9.84 -7.68
N TRP A 149 -13.15 -10.60 -7.06
CA TRP A 149 -12.33 -10.14 -5.96
C TRP A 149 -10.86 -10.35 -6.27
N MET A 150 -10.06 -9.32 -6.02
CA MET A 150 -8.61 -9.37 -6.13
C MET A 150 -8.00 -8.78 -4.87
N LEU A 151 -6.93 -9.36 -4.38
CA LEU A 151 -6.17 -8.81 -3.25
C LEU A 151 -4.73 -8.61 -3.72
N HIS A 152 -4.29 -7.37 -3.75
CA HIS A 152 -2.90 -7.04 -4.01
C HIS A 152 -2.12 -7.11 -2.69
N LEU A 153 -1.12 -7.98 -2.63
CA LEU A 153 -0.21 -8.14 -1.50
C LEU A 153 1.18 -7.67 -1.90
N ASP A 154 1.73 -6.72 -1.16
CA ASP A 154 3.06 -6.19 -1.39
C ASP A 154 3.85 -6.02 -0.09
N LEU A 155 5.18 -6.05 -0.18
CA LEU A 155 6.08 -5.67 0.88
C LEU A 155 6.59 -4.26 0.65
N GLN A 156 6.37 -3.44 1.65
CA GLN A 156 7.08 -2.20 1.85
C GLN A 156 8.33 -2.46 2.71
N LEU A 157 9.20 -1.49 2.84
CA LEU A 157 10.46 -1.67 3.57
C LEU A 157 10.22 -2.04 5.05
N HIS A 158 9.20 -1.40 5.67
CA HIS A 158 8.92 -1.52 7.10
C HIS A 158 7.61 -2.24 7.43
N GLN A 159 6.77 -2.57 6.45
CA GLN A 159 5.46 -3.16 6.66
C GLN A 159 5.01 -3.99 5.45
N ALA A 160 4.08 -4.92 5.66
CA ALA A 160 3.33 -5.53 4.58
C ALA A 160 2.05 -4.75 4.32
N ALA A 161 1.61 -4.71 3.06
CA ALA A 161 0.40 -4.01 2.62
C ALA A 161 -0.51 -4.95 1.84
N ALA A 162 -1.79 -4.99 2.19
CA ALA A 162 -2.83 -5.73 1.51
C ALA A 162 -3.94 -4.78 1.03
N THR A 163 -4.18 -4.73 -0.28
CA THR A 163 -5.20 -3.87 -0.90
C THR A 163 -6.27 -4.76 -1.53
N LEU A 164 -7.49 -4.71 -0.98
CA LEU A 164 -8.64 -5.44 -1.51
C LEU A 164 -9.31 -4.64 -2.63
N LEU A 165 -9.53 -5.31 -3.74
CA LEU A 165 -10.10 -4.76 -4.95
C LEU A 165 -11.34 -5.56 -5.37
N GLU A 166 -12.36 -4.88 -5.85
CA GLU A 166 -13.59 -5.44 -6.36
C GLU A 166 -13.77 -5.07 -7.82
N THR A 167 -14.09 -6.06 -8.66
CA THR A 167 -14.49 -5.81 -10.04
C THR A 167 -16.00 -5.65 -10.10
N THR A 168 -16.47 -4.45 -10.42
CA THR A 168 -17.89 -4.16 -10.60
C THR A 168 -18.33 -4.58 -11.99
N ARG A 169 -19.21 -5.59 -12.08
CA ARG A 169 -19.71 -6.10 -13.36
C ARG A 169 -20.61 -5.09 -14.11
N ALA A 170 -21.21 -4.16 -13.38
CA ALA A 170 -22.18 -3.20 -13.95
C ALA A 170 -21.50 -2.17 -14.86
N ASP A 171 -20.30 -1.73 -14.53
CA ASP A 171 -19.56 -0.69 -15.26
C ASP A 171 -18.17 -1.16 -15.74
N GLY A 172 -17.83 -2.43 -15.51
CA GLY A 172 -16.55 -2.99 -15.94
C GLY A 172 -15.36 -2.31 -15.26
N THR A 173 -15.48 -1.86 -14.01
CA THR A 173 -14.41 -1.18 -13.28
C THR A 173 -13.84 -2.04 -12.16
N LEU A 174 -12.52 -1.95 -11.95
CA LEU A 174 -11.82 -2.44 -10.78
C LEU A 174 -11.71 -1.29 -9.77
N ARG A 175 -12.14 -1.51 -8.53
CA ARG A 175 -12.21 -0.50 -7.48
C ARG A 175 -11.51 -0.98 -6.22
N ARG A 176 -10.73 -0.11 -5.57
CA ARG A 176 -10.23 -0.34 -4.22
C ARG A 176 -11.40 -0.23 -3.22
N THR A 177 -11.60 -1.26 -2.42
CA THR A 177 -12.62 -1.31 -1.37
C THR A 177 -12.04 -1.19 0.03
N ARG A 178 -10.84 -1.76 0.24
CA ARG A 178 -10.18 -1.79 1.56
C ARG A 178 -8.67 -1.85 1.37
N TYR A 179 -7.91 -1.32 2.31
CA TYR A 179 -6.50 -1.61 2.46
C TYR A 179 -6.15 -1.82 3.93
N GLU A 180 -5.16 -2.67 4.18
CA GLU A 180 -4.65 -2.98 5.50
C GLU A 180 -3.14 -2.96 5.49
N LEU A 181 -2.55 -2.51 6.58
CA LEU A 181 -1.12 -2.48 6.77
C LEU A 181 -0.75 -3.36 7.97
N LEU A 182 0.37 -4.07 7.86
CA LEU A 182 0.97 -4.84 8.96
C LEU A 182 2.35 -4.24 9.27
N PRO A 183 2.43 -3.27 10.19
CA PRO A 183 3.69 -2.69 10.62
C PRO A 183 4.63 -3.74 11.20
N GLY A 184 5.93 -3.61 10.95
CA GLY A 184 6.95 -4.53 11.46
C GLY A 184 7.13 -5.82 10.64
N ALA A 185 6.27 -6.09 9.64
CA ALA A 185 6.40 -7.22 8.72
C ALA A 185 6.84 -6.77 7.32
N GLY A 186 7.73 -5.81 7.23
CA GLY A 186 8.31 -5.34 5.99
C GLY A 186 9.57 -6.10 5.57
N GLN A 187 10.09 -5.76 4.39
CA GLN A 187 11.25 -6.41 3.79
C GLN A 187 12.47 -6.46 4.73
N LEU A 188 12.69 -5.37 5.50
CA LEU A 188 13.81 -5.33 6.47
C LEU A 188 13.66 -6.37 7.58
N ALA A 189 12.45 -6.59 8.10
CA ALA A 189 12.23 -7.58 9.15
C ALA A 189 12.54 -9.00 8.65
N PHE A 190 12.07 -9.35 7.46
CA PHE A 190 12.38 -10.64 6.83
C PHE A 190 13.88 -10.81 6.60
N ARG A 191 14.55 -9.81 6.02
CA ARG A 191 16.00 -9.84 5.80
C ARG A 191 16.78 -9.96 7.11
N GLN A 192 16.36 -9.29 8.16
CA GLN A 192 16.98 -9.33 9.46
C GLN A 192 16.82 -10.69 10.14
N ALA A 193 15.64 -11.30 10.06
CA ALA A 193 15.39 -12.64 10.57
C ALA A 193 16.29 -13.68 9.91
N VAL A 194 16.40 -13.65 8.58
CA VAL A 194 17.30 -14.54 7.83
C VAL A 194 18.77 -14.28 8.17
N ALA A 195 19.19 -13.02 8.20
CA ALA A 195 20.58 -12.66 8.55
C ALA A 195 20.97 -13.15 9.94
N ALA A 196 20.08 -13.03 10.93
CA ALA A 196 20.30 -13.51 12.30
C ALA A 196 20.43 -15.05 12.36
N ALA A 197 19.61 -15.79 11.59
CA ALA A 197 19.71 -17.25 11.52
C ALA A 197 21.04 -17.69 10.87
N ILE A 198 21.43 -17.05 9.78
CA ILE A 198 22.72 -17.30 9.11
C ILE A 198 23.89 -16.99 10.05
N ALA A 199 23.87 -15.85 10.73
CA ALA A 199 24.91 -15.47 11.69
C ALA A 199 25.01 -16.49 12.83
N THR A 200 23.88 -16.97 13.35
CA THR A 200 23.86 -18.03 14.36
C THR A 200 24.56 -19.31 13.87
N THR A 201 24.37 -19.67 12.60
CA THR A 201 25.03 -20.83 11.99
C THR A 201 26.55 -20.59 11.87
N PHE A 202 26.98 -19.40 11.41
CA PHE A 202 28.40 -19.03 11.38
C PHE A 202 29.05 -19.12 12.76
N VAL A 203 28.42 -18.56 13.81
CA VAL A 203 28.90 -18.62 15.17
C VAL A 203 29.03 -20.06 15.66
N ARG A 204 28.04 -20.91 15.41
CA ARG A 204 28.03 -22.29 15.85
C ARG A 204 29.12 -23.12 15.17
N GLU A 205 29.35 -22.96 13.89
CA GLU A 205 30.20 -23.82 13.08
C GLU A 205 31.65 -23.31 12.99
N THR A 206 31.82 -21.98 12.95
CA THR A 206 33.14 -21.37 12.69
C THR A 206 33.67 -20.50 13.82
N ARG A 207 32.83 -20.20 14.83
CA ARG A 207 33.12 -19.21 15.90
C ARG A 207 33.26 -17.77 15.40
N PHE A 208 32.88 -17.49 14.15
CA PHE A 208 32.87 -16.16 13.58
C PHE A 208 31.44 -15.60 13.65
N ASP A 209 31.29 -14.37 14.18
CA ASP A 209 30.03 -13.63 14.21
C ASP A 209 30.06 -12.52 13.16
N PRO A 210 29.37 -12.70 12.01
CA PRO A 210 29.35 -11.68 10.98
C PRO A 210 28.57 -10.42 11.38
N LEU A 211 27.76 -10.44 12.45
CA LEU A 211 27.02 -9.28 12.94
C LEU A 211 27.82 -8.47 13.97
N HIS A 212 29.01 -8.94 14.39
CA HIS A 212 29.81 -8.25 15.40
C HIS A 212 30.42 -6.93 14.91
N GLN A 213 30.66 -6.78 13.60
CA GLN A 213 31.24 -5.57 13.01
C GLN A 213 30.37 -5.08 11.84
N ALA A 214 30.17 -3.78 11.74
CA ALA A 214 29.37 -3.16 10.70
C ALA A 214 29.79 -3.54 9.26
N ALA A 215 31.09 -3.72 9.02
CA ALA A 215 31.62 -4.13 7.71
C ALA A 215 31.24 -5.57 7.35
N THR A 216 31.31 -6.51 8.30
CA THR A 216 30.91 -7.91 8.06
C THR A 216 29.40 -8.07 8.03
N GLU A 217 28.67 -7.29 8.83
CA GLU A 217 27.22 -7.22 8.74
C GLU A 217 26.77 -6.72 7.35
N GLN A 218 27.37 -5.64 6.85
CA GLN A 218 27.08 -5.14 5.48
C GLN A 218 27.39 -6.22 4.45
N ARG A 219 28.56 -6.90 4.57
CA ARG A 219 28.96 -7.97 3.65
C ARG A 219 27.98 -9.13 3.65
N LEU A 220 27.51 -9.57 4.83
CA LEU A 220 26.46 -10.60 4.95
C LEU A 220 25.21 -10.19 4.17
N HIS A 221 24.71 -8.95 4.39
CA HIS A 221 23.53 -8.45 3.70
C HIS A 221 23.71 -8.25 2.19
N ASP A 222 24.92 -7.96 1.73
CA ASP A 222 25.24 -7.87 0.29
C ASP A 222 25.21 -9.24 -0.39
N LEU A 223 25.63 -10.30 0.33
CA LEU A 223 25.65 -11.67 -0.17
C LEU A 223 24.31 -12.39 -0.06
N LEU A 224 23.46 -11.96 0.88
CA LEU A 224 22.18 -12.60 1.17
C LEU A 224 21.30 -12.84 -0.06
N PRO A 225 21.11 -11.90 -0.99
CA PRO A 225 20.29 -12.14 -2.18
C PRO A 225 20.76 -13.31 -3.04
N ALA A 226 22.08 -13.46 -3.20
CA ALA A 226 22.66 -14.55 -4.00
C ALA A 226 22.44 -15.91 -3.33
N TRP A 227 22.59 -16.01 -2.01
CA TRP A 227 22.31 -17.24 -1.28
C TRP A 227 20.82 -17.61 -1.32
N LEU A 228 19.92 -16.65 -1.14
CA LEU A 228 18.49 -16.88 -1.25
C LEU A 228 18.08 -17.31 -2.65
N GLN A 229 18.69 -16.75 -3.69
CA GLN A 229 18.47 -17.16 -5.07
C GLN A 229 18.94 -18.59 -5.32
N ALA A 230 20.11 -18.99 -4.80
CA ALA A 230 20.59 -20.36 -4.88
C ALA A 230 19.63 -21.33 -4.18
N LEU A 231 19.16 -20.97 -2.97
CA LEU A 231 18.18 -21.76 -2.21
C LEU A 231 16.79 -21.80 -2.84
N ALA A 232 16.47 -20.97 -3.79
CA ALA A 232 15.20 -21.08 -4.53
C ALA A 232 15.12 -22.36 -5.38
N SER A 233 16.28 -22.87 -5.85
CA SER A 233 16.38 -24.05 -6.71
C SER A 233 17.07 -25.25 -6.05
N ALA A 234 17.80 -25.06 -4.94
CA ALA A 234 18.54 -26.10 -4.21
C ALA A 234 18.10 -26.15 -2.74
N ASP A 235 18.22 -27.32 -2.11
CA ASP A 235 17.89 -27.46 -0.68
C ASP A 235 18.99 -26.94 0.23
N GLU A 236 20.24 -26.86 -0.28
CA GLU A 236 21.41 -26.37 0.43
C GLU A 236 22.27 -25.53 -0.50
N THR A 237 23.04 -24.59 0.07
CA THR A 237 24.04 -23.80 -0.63
C THR A 237 25.20 -23.47 0.32
N ALA A 238 26.43 -23.41 -0.22
CA ALA A 238 27.56 -22.93 0.54
C ALA A 238 27.46 -21.39 0.70
N ALA A 239 27.61 -20.91 1.93
CA ALA A 239 27.70 -19.50 2.25
C ALA A 239 29.09 -19.18 2.81
N GLU A 240 29.72 -18.16 2.23
CA GLU A 240 31.08 -17.75 2.58
C GLU A 240 31.15 -16.27 2.89
N ILE A 241 31.88 -15.93 3.96
CA ILE A 241 32.23 -14.55 4.31
C ILE A 241 33.75 -14.47 4.55
N GLU A 242 34.42 -13.61 3.79
CA GLU A 242 35.82 -13.26 4.01
C GLU A 242 35.94 -12.17 5.07
N PHE A 243 36.82 -12.38 6.03
CA PHE A 243 37.20 -11.37 7.03
C PHE A 243 38.70 -11.43 7.32
N GLY A 244 39.41 -10.34 7.01
CA GLY A 244 40.86 -10.32 7.04
C GLY A 244 41.46 -11.26 6.01
N ALA A 245 42.33 -12.19 6.46
CA ALA A 245 42.94 -13.21 5.63
C ALA A 245 42.20 -14.57 5.68
N THR A 246 41.07 -14.64 6.35
CA THR A 246 40.34 -15.88 6.60
C THR A 246 38.99 -15.88 5.90
N ALA A 247 38.67 -16.96 5.19
CA ALA A 247 37.36 -17.24 4.66
C ALA A 247 36.62 -18.21 5.61
N TYR A 248 35.41 -17.82 6.00
CA TYR A 248 34.53 -18.62 6.86
C TYR A 248 33.42 -19.21 5.99
N HIS A 249 33.22 -20.53 6.09
CA HIS A 249 32.27 -21.27 5.28
C HIS A 249 31.25 -21.97 6.15
N ILE A 250 30.01 -21.99 5.73
CA ILE A 250 28.93 -22.81 6.30
C ILE A 250 28.08 -23.41 5.17
N ASP A 251 27.41 -24.50 5.46
CA ASP A 251 26.33 -25.01 4.63
C ASP A 251 24.99 -24.46 5.12
N LEU A 252 24.33 -23.69 4.25
CA LEU A 252 23.06 -23.05 4.54
C LEU A 252 21.93 -23.85 3.90
N SER A 253 20.98 -24.33 4.70
CA SER A 253 19.82 -25.05 4.17
C SER A 253 18.61 -24.13 3.94
N ARG A 254 17.78 -24.48 2.93
CA ARG A 254 16.48 -23.83 2.68
C ARG A 254 15.59 -23.88 3.91
N ALA A 255 15.55 -25.01 4.62
CA ALA A 255 14.74 -25.20 5.82
C ALA A 255 15.07 -24.17 6.90
N GLN A 256 16.38 -23.94 7.19
CA GLN A 256 16.81 -22.93 8.17
C GLN A 256 16.31 -21.53 7.83
N VAL A 257 16.35 -21.15 6.55
CA VAL A 257 15.92 -19.83 6.10
C VAL A 257 14.40 -19.68 6.15
N VAL A 258 13.64 -20.74 5.79
CA VAL A 258 12.18 -20.76 5.89
C VAL A 258 11.73 -20.67 7.35
N ASP A 259 12.35 -21.46 8.24
CA ASP A 259 12.06 -21.43 9.68
C ASP A 259 12.34 -20.06 10.31
N ALA A 260 13.39 -19.38 9.87
CA ALA A 260 13.75 -18.05 10.36
C ALA A 260 12.65 -17.01 10.12
N VAL A 261 11.85 -17.16 9.06
CA VAL A 261 10.80 -16.20 8.68
C VAL A 261 9.38 -16.69 9.01
N GLU A 262 9.21 -17.88 9.59
CA GLU A 262 7.89 -18.50 9.80
C GLU A 262 6.94 -17.64 10.65
N ALA A 263 7.44 -16.95 11.67
CA ALA A 263 6.63 -16.07 12.51
C ALA A 263 6.07 -14.88 11.68
N LEU A 264 6.90 -14.21 10.89
CA LEU A 264 6.49 -13.11 10.02
C LEU A 264 5.55 -13.61 8.90
N THR A 265 5.85 -14.77 8.33
CA THR A 265 5.00 -15.43 7.33
C THR A 265 3.59 -15.68 7.88
N THR A 266 3.49 -16.17 9.11
CA THR A 266 2.21 -16.40 9.79
C THR A 266 1.41 -15.10 9.96
N GLU A 267 2.06 -14.00 10.32
CA GLU A 267 1.41 -12.68 10.44
C GLU A 267 0.92 -12.17 9.07
N VAL A 268 1.70 -12.34 8.00
CA VAL A 268 1.26 -11.96 6.64
C VAL A 268 0.07 -12.81 6.19
N LEU A 269 0.04 -14.12 6.50
CA LEU A 269 -1.11 -14.97 6.24
C LEU A 269 -2.37 -14.48 6.96
N ARG A 270 -2.25 -14.06 8.23
CA ARG A 270 -3.36 -13.47 8.99
C ARG A 270 -3.85 -12.16 8.36
N LEU A 271 -2.93 -11.31 7.91
CA LEU A 271 -3.28 -10.08 7.18
C LEU A 271 -4.13 -10.41 5.95
N VAL A 272 -3.71 -11.36 5.11
CA VAL A 272 -4.47 -11.80 3.93
C VAL A 272 -5.85 -12.35 4.33
N GLN A 273 -5.92 -13.19 5.37
CA GLN A 273 -7.17 -13.79 5.85
C GLN A 273 -8.15 -12.77 6.40
N SER A 274 -7.67 -11.75 7.12
CA SER A 274 -8.52 -10.70 7.69
C SER A 274 -9.00 -9.69 6.64
N THR A 275 -8.24 -9.50 5.55
CA THR A 275 -8.57 -8.52 4.52
C THR A 275 -9.56 -9.10 3.49
N ARG A 276 -9.51 -10.40 3.21
CA ARG A 276 -10.37 -11.04 2.18
C ARG A 276 -11.83 -11.13 2.59
N PRO A 277 -12.79 -11.07 1.64
CA PRO A 277 -14.20 -11.35 1.91
C PRO A 277 -14.38 -12.84 2.30
N PRO A 278 -15.21 -13.16 3.30
CA PRO A 278 -15.47 -14.55 3.68
C PRO A 278 -16.07 -15.38 2.54
N GLY A 279 -15.52 -16.57 2.29
CA GLY A 279 -16.06 -17.54 1.32
C GLY A 279 -15.99 -17.14 -0.16
N ALA A 280 -15.30 -16.04 -0.49
CA ALA A 280 -15.15 -15.60 -1.86
C ALA A 280 -13.90 -16.22 -2.51
N LEU A 281 -14.06 -16.70 -3.77
CA LEU A 281 -12.92 -16.99 -4.63
C LEU A 281 -12.24 -15.68 -5.01
N MET A 282 -10.92 -15.61 -4.84
CA MET A 282 -10.14 -14.39 -4.97
C MET A 282 -8.84 -14.64 -5.75
N HIS A 283 -8.45 -13.70 -6.61
CA HIS A 283 -7.09 -13.64 -7.11
C HIS A 283 -6.19 -12.93 -6.07
N LEU A 284 -5.19 -13.64 -5.55
CA LEU A 284 -4.13 -13.08 -4.72
C LEU A 284 -2.98 -12.64 -5.62
N CYS A 285 -2.98 -11.36 -5.97
CA CYS A 285 -1.95 -10.72 -6.80
C CYS A 285 -0.81 -10.30 -5.88
N PHE A 286 0.38 -10.85 -6.06
CA PHE A 286 1.51 -10.54 -5.19
C PHE A 286 2.72 -10.02 -5.97
N SER A 287 3.42 -9.08 -5.34
CA SER A 287 4.62 -8.47 -5.93
C SER A 287 5.81 -9.43 -5.94
N PRO A 288 6.81 -9.20 -6.79
CA PRO A 288 8.08 -9.94 -6.76
C PRO A 288 8.79 -9.86 -5.40
N ARG A 289 8.54 -8.81 -4.61
CA ARG A 289 9.08 -8.65 -3.25
C ARG A 289 8.54 -9.73 -2.30
N ILE A 290 7.27 -10.12 -2.47
CA ILE A 290 6.65 -11.27 -1.77
C ILE A 290 7.27 -12.58 -2.25
N ALA A 291 7.42 -12.75 -3.57
CA ALA A 291 8.00 -13.96 -4.17
C ALA A 291 9.44 -14.21 -3.70
N ALA A 292 10.19 -13.16 -3.41
CA ALA A 292 11.56 -13.25 -2.92
C ALA A 292 11.69 -13.72 -1.46
N ILE A 293 10.59 -13.82 -0.70
CA ILE A 293 10.64 -14.29 0.70
C ILE A 293 10.57 -15.83 0.74
N PRO A 294 11.58 -16.48 1.32
CA PRO A 294 11.62 -17.94 1.39
C PRO A 294 10.38 -18.54 2.04
N GLY A 295 9.76 -19.50 1.36
CA GLY A 295 8.59 -20.24 1.85
C GLY A 295 7.26 -19.46 1.87
N LEU A 296 7.24 -18.13 1.73
CA LEU A 296 6.02 -17.32 1.86
C LEU A 296 4.98 -17.67 0.79
N VAL A 297 5.38 -17.76 -0.48
CA VAL A 297 4.45 -18.12 -1.58
C VAL A 297 3.87 -19.52 -1.38
N ALA A 298 4.69 -20.49 -0.94
CA ALA A 298 4.21 -21.85 -0.65
C ALA A 298 3.14 -21.84 0.47
N ARG A 299 3.33 -21.01 1.49
CA ARG A 299 2.34 -20.84 2.57
C ARG A 299 1.08 -20.13 2.07
N LEU A 300 1.20 -19.11 1.23
CA LEU A 300 0.05 -18.42 0.61
C LEU A 300 -0.76 -19.34 -0.30
N THR A 301 -0.10 -20.23 -1.05
CA THR A 301 -0.75 -21.24 -1.91
C THR A 301 -1.61 -22.22 -1.12
N SER A 302 -1.33 -22.42 0.18
CA SER A 302 -2.16 -23.28 1.05
C SER A 302 -3.50 -22.64 1.45
N LEU A 303 -3.72 -21.34 1.16
CA LEU A 303 -5.00 -20.67 1.41
C LEU A 303 -6.08 -21.18 0.45
N ARG A 304 -7.21 -21.61 1.02
CA ARG A 304 -8.36 -22.04 0.22
C ARG A 304 -8.99 -20.87 -0.52
N ASP A 305 -9.58 -21.13 -1.68
CA ASP A 305 -10.32 -20.16 -2.49
C ASP A 305 -9.47 -18.96 -2.95
N CYS A 306 -8.16 -19.17 -3.10
CA CYS A 306 -7.20 -18.19 -3.62
C CYS A 306 -6.53 -18.72 -4.89
N VAL A 307 -6.57 -17.94 -5.96
CA VAL A 307 -5.76 -18.14 -7.17
C VAL A 307 -4.54 -17.24 -7.07
N MET A 308 -3.36 -17.84 -7.07
CA MET A 308 -2.09 -17.11 -6.96
C MET A 308 -1.72 -16.47 -8.28
N VAL A 309 -1.46 -15.16 -8.28
CA VAL A 309 -1.08 -14.38 -9.48
C VAL A 309 0.17 -13.57 -9.15
N GLU A 310 1.30 -13.98 -9.68
CA GLU A 310 2.54 -13.22 -9.54
C GLU A 310 2.54 -12.03 -10.52
N LEU A 311 2.81 -10.85 -10.00
CA LEU A 311 2.90 -9.62 -10.79
C LEU A 311 4.32 -9.42 -11.32
N ALA A 312 4.43 -8.81 -12.48
CA ALA A 312 5.74 -8.41 -13.01
C ALA A 312 6.36 -7.27 -12.17
N PRO A 313 7.71 -7.16 -12.14
CA PRO A 313 8.37 -5.99 -11.57
C PRO A 313 7.82 -4.70 -12.19
N GLY A 314 7.53 -3.69 -11.37
CA GLY A 314 6.98 -2.40 -11.82
C GLY A 314 5.54 -2.47 -12.34
N ALA A 315 4.77 -3.50 -11.95
CA ALA A 315 3.37 -3.64 -12.37
C ALA A 315 2.53 -2.41 -12.04
N ALA A 316 2.78 -1.73 -10.93
CA ALA A 316 2.04 -0.51 -10.59
C ALA A 316 2.37 0.66 -11.56
N ALA A 317 3.63 0.84 -11.93
CA ALA A 317 4.02 1.87 -12.89
C ALA A 317 3.53 1.55 -14.31
N THR A 318 3.64 0.29 -14.75
CA THR A 318 3.14 -0.14 -16.07
C THR A 318 1.63 -0.08 -16.15
N GLY A 319 0.90 -0.50 -15.11
CA GLY A 319 -0.55 -0.39 -15.01
C GLY A 319 -1.04 1.06 -15.02
N ALA A 320 -0.30 1.97 -14.38
CA ALA A 320 -0.58 3.40 -14.44
C ALA A 320 -0.49 3.93 -15.88
N LEU A 321 0.54 3.55 -16.65
CA LEU A 321 0.67 3.94 -18.06
C LEU A 321 -0.41 3.32 -18.95
N GLN A 322 -0.74 2.04 -18.76
CA GLN A 322 -1.82 1.37 -19.50
C GLN A 322 -3.19 2.05 -19.25
N SER A 323 -3.38 2.57 -18.04
CA SER A 323 -4.62 3.22 -17.62
C SER A 323 -4.55 4.75 -17.70
N ALA A 324 -3.56 5.32 -18.39
CA ALA A 324 -3.29 6.77 -18.41
C ALA A 324 -4.53 7.60 -18.76
N ALA A 325 -5.32 7.18 -19.76
CA ALA A 325 -6.53 7.87 -20.18
C ALA A 325 -7.62 7.93 -19.07
N ALA A 326 -7.66 6.94 -18.18
CA ALA A 326 -8.59 6.91 -17.04
C ALA A 326 -8.07 7.69 -15.84
N ILE A 327 -6.76 7.87 -15.73
CA ILE A 327 -6.08 8.58 -14.62
C ILE A 327 -6.02 10.09 -14.89
N VAL A 328 -5.72 10.48 -16.13
CA VAL A 328 -5.61 11.89 -16.55
C VAL A 328 -6.99 12.44 -16.87
N ARG A 329 -7.71 12.95 -15.85
CA ARG A 329 -9.10 13.39 -15.98
C ARG A 329 -9.27 14.88 -16.32
N SER A 330 -8.33 15.74 -15.91
CA SER A 330 -8.39 17.18 -16.07
C SER A 330 -7.00 17.77 -16.15
N ALA A 331 -6.85 18.90 -16.84
CA ALA A 331 -5.61 19.68 -16.84
C ALA A 331 -5.43 20.47 -15.54
N ASP A 332 -6.52 20.78 -14.83
CA ASP A 332 -6.53 21.76 -13.74
C ASP A 332 -6.62 21.12 -12.34
N ALA A 333 -6.88 19.81 -12.24
CA ALA A 333 -7.01 19.14 -10.94
C ALA A 333 -6.36 17.75 -10.96
N ILE A 334 -5.40 17.53 -10.05
CA ILE A 334 -4.78 16.24 -9.81
C ILE A 334 -5.56 15.54 -8.71
N THR A 335 -6.13 14.37 -9.01
CA THR A 335 -6.87 13.54 -8.05
C THR A 335 -6.25 12.16 -7.96
N LEU A 336 -6.29 11.55 -6.76
CA LEU A 336 -5.92 10.15 -6.58
C LEU A 336 -7.07 9.25 -7.08
N VAL A 337 -6.76 8.41 -8.05
CA VAL A 337 -7.73 7.50 -8.67
C VAL A 337 -7.78 6.19 -7.88
N HIS A 338 -8.99 5.81 -7.46
CA HIS A 338 -9.28 4.57 -6.70
C HIS A 338 -10.11 3.55 -7.51
N ARG A 339 -10.38 3.83 -8.80
CA ARG A 339 -11.05 2.93 -9.73
C ARG A 339 -10.45 3.04 -11.13
N LEU A 340 -10.31 1.92 -11.81
CA LEU A 340 -9.81 1.85 -13.19
C LEU A 340 -10.72 0.97 -14.02
N PRO A 341 -10.87 1.23 -15.34
CA PRO A 341 -11.59 0.32 -16.24
C PRO A 341 -10.84 -1.02 -16.32
N VAL A 342 -11.58 -2.11 -16.40
CA VAL A 342 -11.02 -3.44 -16.60
C VAL A 342 -10.71 -3.63 -18.08
N ALA A 343 -9.49 -4.10 -18.38
CA ALA A 343 -9.09 -4.40 -19.76
C ALA A 343 -10.04 -5.46 -20.37
N GLY A 344 -10.66 -5.13 -21.51
CA GLY A 344 -11.61 -6.01 -22.21
C GLY A 344 -13.10 -5.74 -21.94
N ALA A 345 -13.47 -4.84 -21.02
CA ALA A 345 -14.81 -4.31 -20.96
C ALA A 345 -14.95 -3.20 -22.00
N ALA A 346 -15.81 -3.40 -23.02
CA ALA A 346 -16.16 -2.33 -23.93
C ALA A 346 -16.71 -1.16 -23.11
N VAL A 347 -16.11 0.04 -23.28
CA VAL A 347 -16.64 1.28 -22.73
C VAL A 347 -18.01 1.47 -23.38
N ALA A 348 -19.08 1.10 -22.67
CA ALA A 348 -20.42 1.45 -23.08
C ALA A 348 -20.53 2.96 -22.93
N ASP A 349 -20.82 3.61 -24.06
CA ASP A 349 -21.09 5.04 -24.20
C ASP A 349 -22.13 5.45 -23.14
N ASP A 350 -21.75 6.39 -22.26
CA ASP A 350 -22.54 6.81 -21.10
C ASP A 350 -23.66 7.76 -21.55
N THR A 351 -24.66 7.20 -22.24
CA THR A 351 -25.93 7.87 -22.43
C THR A 351 -26.97 7.23 -21.52
N ALA A 352 -27.16 7.88 -20.38
CA ALA A 352 -28.36 7.87 -19.53
C ALA A 352 -29.14 6.54 -19.42
N ARG A 353 -28.69 5.67 -18.47
CA ARG A 353 -29.57 4.66 -17.88
C ARG A 353 -29.94 5.11 -16.45
N PRO A 354 -31.21 5.12 -16.07
CA PRO A 354 -31.61 5.41 -14.70
C PRO A 354 -30.92 4.40 -13.74
N PRO A 355 -30.56 4.81 -12.54
CA PRO A 355 -29.87 3.93 -11.62
C PRO A 355 -30.69 2.67 -11.36
N ALA A 356 -30.10 1.50 -11.62
CA ALA A 356 -30.72 0.23 -11.28
C ALA A 356 -31.00 0.20 -9.77
N ALA A 357 -32.16 -0.23 -9.35
CA ALA A 357 -32.54 -0.38 -7.96
C ALA A 357 -31.48 -1.25 -7.25
N VAL A 358 -30.89 -0.72 -6.17
CA VAL A 358 -29.91 -1.43 -5.34
C VAL A 358 -30.60 -2.68 -4.77
N PRO A 359 -30.03 -3.91 -4.90
CA PRO A 359 -30.63 -5.09 -4.33
C PRO A 359 -30.91 -4.87 -2.82
N ALA A 360 -32.09 -5.27 -2.34
CA ALA A 360 -32.47 -5.06 -0.94
C ALA A 360 -31.45 -5.64 0.07
N GLU A 361 -30.71 -6.66 -0.34
CA GLU A 361 -29.62 -7.28 0.44
C GLU A 361 -28.37 -6.40 0.60
N ALA A 362 -28.18 -5.40 -0.27
CA ALA A 362 -27.06 -4.48 -0.21
C ALA A 362 -27.31 -3.24 0.67
N ILE A 363 -28.53 -3.08 1.21
CA ILE A 363 -28.89 -1.91 2.03
C ILE A 363 -28.50 -2.17 3.49
N PRO A 364 -27.67 -1.32 4.12
CA PRO A 364 -27.30 -1.49 5.51
C PRO A 364 -28.50 -1.21 6.43
N THR A 365 -28.65 -2.03 7.45
CA THR A 365 -29.69 -1.84 8.46
C THR A 365 -29.16 -1.25 9.77
N HIS A 366 -27.83 -1.27 9.94
CA HIS A 366 -27.17 -0.80 11.16
C HIS A 366 -25.85 -0.10 10.85
N VAL A 367 -25.46 0.84 11.73
CA VAL A 367 -24.11 1.38 11.82
C VAL A 367 -23.41 0.75 13.03
N LEU A 368 -22.18 0.26 12.84
CA LEU A 368 -21.35 -0.37 13.85
C LEU A 368 -20.28 0.60 14.35
N PHE A 369 -20.15 0.75 15.65
CA PHE A 369 -19.12 1.54 16.31
C PHE A 369 -18.72 0.90 17.65
N ASN A 370 -17.42 0.69 17.86
CA ASN A 370 -16.88 0.07 19.08
C ASN A 370 -17.59 -1.24 19.48
N GLY A 371 -17.85 -2.13 18.50
CA GLY A 371 -18.49 -3.42 18.73
C GLY A 371 -20.00 -3.36 19.03
N ARG A 372 -20.64 -2.19 19.00
CA ARG A 372 -22.07 -2.00 19.18
C ARG A 372 -22.74 -1.55 17.89
N ALA A 373 -23.88 -2.14 17.56
CA ALA A 373 -24.67 -1.80 16.37
C ALA A 373 -25.88 -0.94 16.75
N TRP A 374 -26.11 0.14 15.97
CA TRP A 374 -27.29 1.00 16.07
C TRP A 374 -28.12 0.85 14.80
N PRO A 375 -29.44 0.55 14.92
CA PRO A 375 -30.25 0.36 13.74
C PRO A 375 -30.45 1.68 12.98
N ILE A 376 -30.50 1.61 11.65
CA ILE A 376 -30.91 2.70 10.76
C ILE A 376 -32.40 2.49 10.44
N SER A 377 -33.23 3.47 10.73
CA SER A 377 -34.69 3.39 10.57
C SER A 377 -35.23 4.68 9.98
N ALA A 378 -36.55 4.75 9.75
CA ALA A 378 -37.19 5.99 9.30
C ALA A 378 -37.05 7.14 10.32
N THR A 379 -36.83 6.82 11.61
CA THR A 379 -36.48 7.85 12.61
C THR A 379 -34.99 8.16 12.51
N PRO A 380 -34.59 9.41 12.21
CA PRO A 380 -33.19 9.77 12.06
C PRO A 380 -32.35 9.44 13.28
N LEU A 381 -31.16 8.86 13.06
CA LEU A 381 -30.12 8.63 14.06
C LEU A 381 -29.06 9.72 13.90
N THR A 382 -28.94 10.62 14.87
CA THR A 382 -27.93 11.69 14.83
C THR A 382 -26.63 11.21 15.43
N LEU A 383 -25.51 11.44 14.72
CA LEU A 383 -24.16 11.10 15.14
C LEU A 383 -23.41 12.37 15.50
N GLY A 384 -22.68 12.36 16.64
CA GLY A 384 -21.89 13.49 17.08
C GLY A 384 -21.42 13.33 18.52
N TRP A 385 -20.59 14.27 19.03
CA TRP A 385 -20.06 14.17 20.40
C TRP A 385 -20.97 14.83 21.46
N SER A 386 -21.97 15.65 21.08
CA SER A 386 -22.92 16.31 21.98
C SER A 386 -24.26 16.54 21.29
N VAL A 387 -25.04 15.49 21.14
CA VAL A 387 -26.37 15.56 20.50
C VAL A 387 -27.39 16.01 21.56
N GLY A 388 -28.34 16.90 21.18
CA GLY A 388 -29.36 17.45 22.08
C GLY A 388 -30.26 16.39 22.70
N ALA A 389 -30.86 16.69 23.86
CA ALA A 389 -31.79 15.81 24.56
C ALA A 389 -33.05 15.56 23.73
N GLY A 390 -33.57 14.31 23.78
CA GLY A 390 -34.78 13.92 23.05
C GLY A 390 -34.58 13.48 21.60
N VAL A 391 -33.33 13.49 21.08
CA VAL A 391 -32.96 13.02 19.74
C VAL A 391 -32.36 11.62 19.83
N ARG A 392 -32.74 10.73 18.92
CA ARG A 392 -32.10 9.42 18.80
C ARG A 392 -30.65 9.61 18.36
N ALA A 393 -29.69 9.24 19.20
CA ALA A 393 -28.30 9.60 19.00
C ALA A 393 -27.32 8.43 19.16
N LEU A 394 -26.27 8.44 18.34
CA LEU A 394 -25.01 7.75 18.60
C LEU A 394 -24.02 8.81 19.07
N THR A 395 -23.77 8.84 20.39
CA THR A 395 -22.84 9.80 20.99
C THR A 395 -21.42 9.26 20.90
N LEU A 396 -20.56 10.00 20.23
CA LEU A 396 -19.13 9.70 20.08
C LEU A 396 -18.35 10.28 21.27
N PRO A 397 -17.16 9.74 21.58
CA PRO A 397 -16.28 10.32 22.59
C PRO A 397 -15.97 11.79 22.31
N ALA A 398 -15.99 12.61 23.35
CA ALA A 398 -15.57 14.01 23.22
C ALA A 398 -14.06 14.10 22.93
N GLY A 399 -13.65 15.10 22.13
CA GLY A 399 -12.24 15.34 21.83
C GLY A 399 -11.72 14.67 20.56
N ILE A 400 -12.56 13.95 19.80
CA ILE A 400 -12.16 13.45 18.47
C ILE A 400 -12.03 14.65 17.52
N ALA A 401 -10.83 14.88 17.03
CA ALA A 401 -10.55 15.99 16.12
C ALA A 401 -11.39 15.88 14.83
N GLY A 402 -12.01 17.00 14.41
CA GLY A 402 -12.84 17.04 13.22
C GLY A 402 -14.28 16.54 13.39
N VAL A 403 -14.71 16.09 14.56
CA VAL A 403 -16.09 15.68 14.81
C VAL A 403 -16.90 16.84 15.40
N SER A 404 -18.04 17.16 14.79
CA SER A 404 -18.97 18.21 15.25
C SER A 404 -19.90 17.68 16.36
N ARG A 405 -20.52 18.58 17.13
CA ARG A 405 -21.51 18.25 18.18
C ARG A 405 -22.66 17.40 17.63
N SER A 406 -23.28 17.86 16.55
CA SER A 406 -24.20 17.10 15.71
C SER A 406 -23.56 17.06 14.34
N HIS A 407 -23.03 15.90 13.92
CA HIS A 407 -22.15 15.80 12.78
C HIS A 407 -22.91 15.40 11.51
N CYS A 408 -23.65 14.29 11.57
CA CYS A 408 -24.49 13.82 10.49
C CYS A 408 -25.72 13.08 11.01
N THR A 409 -26.66 12.78 10.13
CA THR A 409 -27.81 11.92 10.42
C THR A 409 -27.84 10.72 9.47
N LEU A 410 -28.22 9.56 10.03
CA LEU A 410 -28.52 8.33 9.29
C LEU A 410 -30.00 8.04 9.40
N GLU A 411 -30.67 7.81 8.27
CA GLU A 411 -32.08 7.43 8.24
C GLU A 411 -32.38 6.48 7.08
N CYS A 412 -33.48 5.75 7.16
CA CYS A 412 -34.03 4.99 6.05
C CYS A 412 -35.10 5.85 5.36
N ARG A 413 -34.84 6.24 4.11
CA ARG A 413 -35.74 7.04 3.28
C ARG A 413 -36.04 6.28 1.99
N ASP A 414 -37.31 6.09 1.67
CA ASP A 414 -37.77 5.37 0.47
C ASP A 414 -37.12 3.97 0.29
N GLY A 415 -36.95 3.26 1.44
CA GLY A 415 -36.34 1.93 1.45
C GLY A 415 -34.83 1.90 1.30
N GLN A 416 -34.17 3.05 1.30
CA GLN A 416 -32.70 3.18 1.27
C GLN A 416 -32.15 3.81 2.54
N SER A 417 -31.02 3.32 3.02
CA SER A 417 -30.31 3.99 4.11
C SER A 417 -29.49 5.14 3.55
N VAL A 418 -29.69 6.34 4.08
CA VAL A 418 -29.02 7.56 3.62
C VAL A 418 -28.29 8.25 4.78
N VAL A 419 -27.20 8.93 4.46
CA VAL A 419 -26.48 9.85 5.34
C VAL A 419 -26.67 11.28 4.85
N SER A 420 -26.91 12.20 5.80
CA SER A 420 -26.93 13.65 5.53
C SER A 420 -25.89 14.33 6.41
N ASP A 421 -25.00 15.14 5.78
CA ASP A 421 -23.94 15.88 6.47
C ASP A 421 -24.45 17.20 7.05
N HIS A 422 -24.13 17.47 8.32
CA HIS A 422 -24.43 18.73 9.03
C HIS A 422 -23.18 19.33 9.66
N SER A 423 -22.02 18.76 9.33
CA SER A 423 -20.77 19.04 10.03
C SER A 423 -20.00 20.23 9.46
N THR A 424 -19.09 20.78 10.24
CA THR A 424 -18.11 21.78 9.79
C THR A 424 -16.97 21.15 9.00
N TYR A 425 -16.60 19.91 9.37
CA TYR A 425 -15.41 19.25 8.85
C TYR A 425 -15.68 18.14 7.81
N GLY A 426 -16.96 17.96 7.45
CA GLY A 426 -17.42 17.02 6.44
C GLY A 426 -17.64 15.60 6.96
N THR A 427 -18.65 14.96 6.39
CA THR A 427 -18.90 13.52 6.46
C THR A 427 -18.41 12.89 5.16
N PHE A 428 -17.82 11.70 5.24
CA PHE A 428 -17.26 11.02 4.07
C PHE A 428 -17.77 9.58 4.03
N VAL A 429 -18.14 9.13 2.84
CA VAL A 429 -18.47 7.73 2.54
C VAL A 429 -17.39 7.20 1.62
N ASN A 430 -16.63 6.17 2.06
CA ASN A 430 -15.50 5.62 1.32
C ASN A 430 -14.52 6.72 0.86
N ASP A 431 -14.21 7.69 1.75
CA ASP A 431 -13.36 8.86 1.53
C ASP A 431 -13.90 9.92 0.55
N GLU A 432 -15.09 9.74 -0.04
CA GLU A 432 -15.78 10.78 -0.81
C GLU A 432 -16.63 11.64 0.13
N ARG A 433 -16.48 12.97 0.03
CA ARG A 433 -17.26 13.90 0.87
C ARG A 433 -18.73 13.88 0.50
N VAL A 434 -19.60 13.73 1.49
CA VAL A 434 -21.05 13.80 1.32
C VAL A 434 -21.46 15.21 0.93
N GLY A 435 -22.07 15.35 -0.26
CA GLY A 435 -22.68 16.59 -0.72
C GLY A 435 -24.22 16.52 -0.58
N GLY A 436 -24.75 17.04 0.54
CA GLY A 436 -26.18 16.95 0.83
C GLY A 436 -26.55 15.60 1.47
N HIS A 437 -27.08 14.64 0.71
CA HIS A 437 -27.38 13.29 1.20
C HIS A 437 -26.85 12.25 0.20
N VAL A 438 -26.39 11.10 0.73
CA VAL A 438 -25.81 9.99 -0.06
C VAL A 438 -26.43 8.67 0.39
N ALA A 439 -26.84 7.84 -0.56
CA ALA A 439 -27.33 6.48 -0.30
C ALA A 439 -26.17 5.58 0.09
N LEU A 440 -26.38 4.75 1.11
CA LEU A 440 -25.39 3.89 1.74
C LEU A 440 -25.56 2.43 1.30
N LYS A 441 -24.46 1.69 1.28
CA LYS A 441 -24.42 0.25 1.01
C LYS A 441 -23.76 -0.50 2.16
N VAL A 442 -24.08 -1.78 2.30
CA VAL A 442 -23.39 -2.67 3.24
C VAL A 442 -21.90 -2.72 2.88
N GLY A 443 -21.04 -2.55 3.89
CA GLY A 443 -19.59 -2.50 3.72
C GLY A 443 -19.03 -1.12 3.42
N ASP A 444 -19.87 -0.09 3.23
CA ASP A 444 -19.38 1.29 3.19
C ASP A 444 -18.79 1.69 4.54
N VAL A 445 -17.72 2.48 4.50
CA VAL A 445 -17.11 3.10 5.66
C VAL A 445 -17.55 4.55 5.74
N LEU A 446 -18.25 4.88 6.83
CA LEU A 446 -18.68 6.23 7.12
C LEU A 446 -17.65 6.91 8.02
N ARG A 447 -16.93 7.92 7.51
CA ARG A 447 -15.95 8.68 8.28
C ARG A 447 -16.50 10.07 8.63
N LEU A 448 -16.49 10.39 9.92
CA LEU A 448 -16.97 11.66 10.46
C LEU A 448 -15.78 12.57 10.75
N GLY A 449 -15.59 13.60 9.92
CA GLY A 449 -14.51 14.56 10.04
C GLY A 449 -13.18 14.16 9.41
N ALA A 450 -12.21 15.08 9.51
CA ALA A 450 -10.83 14.86 9.07
C ALA A 450 -9.87 15.42 10.16
N PRO A 451 -9.06 14.57 10.82
CA PRO A 451 -8.88 13.12 10.64
C PRO A 451 -10.10 12.26 11.05
N GLY A 452 -10.89 12.67 12.05
CA GLY A 452 -12.19 12.11 12.38
C GLY A 452 -12.20 10.67 12.91
N VAL A 453 -13.37 10.01 12.80
CA VAL A 453 -13.61 8.64 13.23
C VAL A 453 -14.37 7.87 12.15
N ALA A 454 -14.00 6.60 11.93
CA ALA A 454 -14.66 5.71 10.99
C ALA A 454 -15.66 4.80 11.68
N LEU A 455 -16.81 4.57 11.01
CA LEU A 455 -17.86 3.66 11.41
C LEU A 455 -18.19 2.74 10.24
N GLU A 456 -18.56 1.50 10.54
CA GLU A 456 -18.90 0.50 9.51
C GLU A 456 -20.41 0.38 9.33
N LEU A 457 -20.83 0.16 8.10
CA LEU A 457 -22.23 -0.06 7.74
C LEU A 457 -22.48 -1.54 7.51
N ILE A 458 -23.34 -2.14 8.35
CA ILE A 458 -23.62 -3.56 8.37
C ILE A 458 -25.11 -3.85 8.14
N ARG A 459 -25.41 -5.07 7.72
CA ARG A 459 -26.78 -5.60 7.70
C ARG A 459 -26.90 -6.67 8.80
N VAL A 460 -27.82 -6.45 9.69
CA VAL A 460 -28.27 -7.46 10.66
C VAL A 460 -29.49 -8.16 10.08
N LEU A 461 -29.39 -9.47 9.86
CA LEU A 461 -30.53 -10.29 9.46
C LEU A 461 -31.45 -10.50 10.66
N PRO A 462 -32.78 -10.45 10.50
CA PRO A 462 -33.68 -10.84 11.58
C PRO A 462 -33.44 -12.31 11.93
N ASP A 463 -33.33 -12.59 13.23
CA ASP A 463 -33.31 -13.97 13.73
C ASP A 463 -34.56 -14.68 13.22
N HIS A 464 -34.41 -15.65 12.34
CA HIS A 464 -35.46 -16.62 12.07
C HIS A 464 -35.54 -17.53 13.30
N GLY A 465 -36.19 -17.00 14.37
CA GLY A 465 -36.52 -17.77 15.55
C GLY A 465 -37.32 -19.00 15.11
N ALA A 466 -36.82 -20.15 15.54
CA ALA A 466 -37.49 -21.44 15.39
C ALA A 466 -38.96 -21.31 15.82
N SER A 467 -39.85 -21.65 14.88
CA SER A 467 -41.24 -22.06 15.17
C SER A 467 -41.25 -23.55 15.44
#